data_67d0da7c946059e28178461b87649e38
#
_entry.id   67d0da7c946059e28178461b87649e38
#
_cell.length_a   1.000
_cell.length_b   1.000
_cell.length_c   1.000
_cell.angle_alpha   90.00
_cell.angle_beta   90.00
_cell.angle_gamma   90.00
#
_symmetry.space_group_name_H-M   'P 1'
#
loop_
_entity.id
_entity.type
_entity.pdbx_description
1 polymer ?
#
loop_
_entity_poly.entity_id
_entity_poly.type
_entity_poly.pdbx_seq_one_letter_code
_entity_poly.pdbx_strand_id
1 'polypeptide(L)'
;MRFSYAESMTDPSYYLPLAKAVEEAGYSSFIVPDSICYPEVSDSTYPYTPDGNREFLDGKPFIEPFTLIPAMAAVTEKLRFTTFVVKLPIRHPVLVAKQATSVAVMSNNRFAFGIGTSPWPEDYDICDVPWERRGKRMDEMMDIIRGLATGEFFEYDGEIFQLQSVKMSPAPTEPIPLLIGGHGERALKRAAEKADGWMHGGGPPEELEACLTRLQQLREDAGTADRPFEIHVISFDAWSVDGARRLEDLGITDAIVGFRDAYQIPQDTQPLQEKIDAINQFADDVISRL
;
A
#
# COMPACT_ATOMS: atom_id res chain seq x y z
N MET A 1 -12.47 -9.95 10.14
CA MET A 1 -11.60 -8.86 9.61
C MET A 1 -10.14 -9.19 9.86
N ARG A 2 -9.21 -8.78 8.98
CA ARG A 2 -7.76 -8.95 9.14
C ARG A 2 -7.14 -7.67 9.73
N PHE A 3 -5.97 -7.82 10.39
CA PHE A 3 -5.20 -6.68 10.88
C PHE A 3 -3.84 -6.63 10.22
N SER A 4 -3.45 -5.44 9.81
CA SER A 4 -2.17 -5.17 9.18
C SER A 4 -1.38 -4.17 10.04
N TYR A 5 -0.12 -4.49 10.34
CA TYR A 5 0.76 -3.60 11.09
C TYR A 5 1.48 -2.63 10.18
N ALA A 6 1.43 -1.35 10.50
CA ALA A 6 2.14 -0.30 9.77
C ALA A 6 3.31 0.24 10.59
N GLU A 7 4.51 0.14 10.03
CA GLU A 7 5.71 0.80 10.56
C GLU A 7 6.47 1.47 9.41
N SER A 8 6.97 2.65 9.67
CA SER A 8 7.74 3.43 8.72
C SER A 8 8.75 4.30 9.43
N MET A 9 9.80 4.75 8.74
CA MET A 9 10.74 5.74 9.26
C MET A 9 11.37 5.36 10.61
N THR A 10 11.47 4.07 10.90
CA THR A 10 12.15 3.51 12.06
C THR A 10 13.59 3.10 11.73
N ASP A 11 14.37 2.70 12.72
CA ASP A 11 15.71 2.15 12.49
C ASP A 11 15.63 0.97 11.50
N PRO A 12 16.40 0.98 10.40
CA PRO A 12 16.36 -0.10 9.41
C PRO A 12 16.63 -1.50 9.97
N SER A 13 17.39 -1.60 11.05
CA SER A 13 17.67 -2.89 11.71
C SER A 13 16.45 -3.51 12.40
N TYR A 14 15.38 -2.73 12.62
CA TYR A 14 14.18 -3.19 13.33
C TYR A 14 13.19 -3.95 12.42
N TYR A 15 13.23 -3.77 11.10
CA TYR A 15 12.22 -4.37 10.22
C TYR A 15 12.15 -5.89 10.29
N LEU A 16 13.29 -6.59 10.31
CA LEU A 16 13.27 -8.06 10.36
C LEU A 16 12.74 -8.61 11.68
N PRO A 17 13.21 -8.14 12.87
CA PRO A 17 12.61 -8.57 14.14
C PRO A 17 11.15 -8.14 14.29
N LEU A 18 10.74 -6.97 13.79
CA LEU A 18 9.34 -6.55 13.79
C LEU A 18 8.47 -7.46 12.92
N ALA A 19 8.93 -7.85 11.72
CA ALA A 19 8.18 -8.75 10.85
C ALA A 19 7.90 -10.10 11.54
N LYS A 20 8.89 -10.65 12.27
CA LYS A 20 8.69 -11.86 13.06
C LYS A 20 7.67 -11.66 14.18
N ALA A 21 7.81 -10.60 14.97
CA ALA A 21 6.90 -10.29 16.08
C ALA A 21 5.45 -10.09 15.57
N VAL A 22 5.27 -9.40 14.45
CA VAL A 22 3.98 -9.18 13.81
C VAL A 22 3.34 -10.50 13.36
N GLU A 23 4.12 -11.41 12.75
CA GLU A 23 3.64 -12.74 12.38
C GLU A 23 3.27 -13.58 13.60
N GLU A 24 4.13 -13.63 14.62
CA GLU A 24 3.92 -14.37 15.84
C GLU A 24 2.71 -13.88 16.64
N ALA A 25 2.45 -12.57 16.61
CA ALA A 25 1.29 -11.95 17.25
C ALA A 25 -0.03 -12.12 16.46
N GLY A 26 0.01 -12.75 15.27
CA GLY A 26 -1.19 -13.11 14.51
C GLY A 26 -1.72 -12.03 13.58
N TYR A 27 -0.95 -11.00 13.27
CA TYR A 27 -1.31 -10.05 12.22
C TYR A 27 -1.25 -10.73 10.84
N SER A 28 -2.06 -10.23 9.93
CA SER A 28 -2.16 -10.79 8.58
C SER A 28 -1.16 -10.19 7.60
N SER A 29 -0.77 -8.93 7.80
CA SER A 29 0.13 -8.23 6.87
C SER A 29 1.03 -7.21 7.56
N PHE A 30 2.20 -6.96 6.95
CA PHE A 30 3.05 -5.82 7.24
C PHE A 30 2.88 -4.77 6.13
N ILE A 31 2.60 -3.53 6.51
CA ILE A 31 2.39 -2.40 5.60
C ILE A 31 3.72 -1.69 5.37
N VAL A 32 4.09 -1.52 4.10
CA VAL A 32 5.36 -0.90 3.70
C VAL A 32 5.09 0.35 2.87
N PRO A 33 5.42 1.55 3.38
CA PRO A 33 5.28 2.80 2.64
C PRO A 33 6.39 2.98 1.60
N ASP A 34 6.19 3.93 0.68
CA ASP A 34 7.14 4.30 -0.36
C ASP A 34 7.47 5.80 -0.30
N SER A 35 8.75 6.12 -0.23
CA SER A 35 9.28 7.46 -0.45
C SER A 35 10.65 7.36 -1.13
N ILE A 36 10.86 8.14 -2.20
CA ILE A 36 12.11 8.05 -2.99
C ILE A 36 13.18 9.00 -2.49
N CYS A 37 12.80 10.21 -2.08
CA CYS A 37 13.70 11.24 -1.57
C CYS A 37 12.90 12.37 -0.92
N TYR A 38 13.63 13.29 -0.25
CA TYR A 38 13.09 14.52 0.31
C TYR A 38 13.72 15.71 -0.42
N PRO A 39 12.96 16.56 -1.13
CA PRO A 39 13.50 17.71 -1.83
C PRO A 39 13.82 18.85 -0.85
N GLU A 40 14.94 19.55 -1.05
CA GLU A 40 15.34 20.71 -0.24
C GLU A 40 14.31 21.85 -0.34
N VAL A 41 13.73 22.04 -1.53
CA VAL A 41 12.71 23.07 -1.79
C VAL A 41 11.47 22.42 -2.33
N SER A 42 10.31 22.73 -1.74
CA SER A 42 9.01 22.26 -2.20
C SER A 42 7.91 23.21 -1.78
N ASP A 43 7.06 23.55 -2.75
CA ASP A 43 5.82 24.32 -2.53
C ASP A 43 4.59 23.42 -2.35
N SER A 44 4.76 22.10 -2.43
CA SER A 44 3.66 21.14 -2.33
C SER A 44 3.26 20.90 -0.89
N THR A 45 1.94 20.80 -0.66
CA THR A 45 1.38 20.46 0.64
C THR A 45 1.07 18.96 0.75
N TYR A 46 1.20 18.42 1.96
CA TYR A 46 0.84 17.03 2.24
C TYR A 46 -0.63 16.95 2.71
N PRO A 47 -1.48 16.15 2.06
CA PRO A 47 -2.92 16.17 2.33
C PRO A 47 -3.32 15.53 3.67
N TYR A 48 -2.41 14.80 4.34
CA TYR A 48 -2.71 14.06 5.57
C TYR A 48 -2.13 14.70 6.83
N THR A 49 -1.47 15.86 6.74
CA THR A 49 -1.08 16.67 7.89
C THR A 49 -1.97 17.91 7.97
N PRO A 50 -2.37 18.36 9.18
CA PRO A 50 -3.32 19.48 9.34
C PRO A 50 -2.84 20.80 8.74
N ASP A 51 -1.53 21.03 8.74
CA ASP A 51 -0.88 22.24 8.23
C ASP A 51 -0.31 22.05 6.80
N GLY A 52 -0.43 20.86 6.21
CA GLY A 52 0.13 20.52 4.92
C GLY A 52 1.64 20.35 4.92
N ASN A 53 2.29 20.41 6.08
CA ASN A 53 3.73 20.29 6.22
C ASN A 53 4.19 18.84 5.99
N ARG A 54 5.34 18.66 5.36
CA ARG A 54 5.98 17.36 5.13
C ARG A 54 7.40 17.25 5.70
N GLU A 55 7.81 18.19 6.56
CA GLU A 55 9.13 18.17 7.22
C GLU A 55 9.35 16.90 8.05
N PHE A 56 8.29 16.22 8.44
CA PHE A 56 8.36 14.91 9.11
C PHE A 56 9.10 13.84 8.27
N LEU A 57 9.28 14.06 6.97
CA LEU A 57 10.02 13.16 6.07
C LEU A 57 11.52 13.47 6.01
N ASP A 58 11.96 14.66 6.46
CA ASP A 58 13.36 15.07 6.36
C ASP A 58 14.28 14.16 7.19
N GLY A 59 15.29 13.61 6.53
CA GLY A 59 16.25 12.69 7.15
C GLY A 59 15.67 11.37 7.65
N LYS A 60 14.41 11.05 7.39
CA LYS A 60 13.78 9.80 7.83
C LYS A 60 14.21 8.62 6.94
N PRO A 61 14.51 7.46 7.55
CA PRO A 61 14.88 6.28 6.76
C PRO A 61 13.65 5.65 6.10
N PHE A 62 13.64 5.64 4.77
CA PHE A 62 12.72 4.83 3.97
C PHE A 62 13.53 3.81 3.18
N ILE A 63 13.33 2.54 3.49
CA ILE A 63 13.90 1.46 2.69
C ILE A 63 12.95 1.19 1.51
N GLU A 64 13.51 1.11 0.32
CA GLU A 64 12.75 0.86 -0.90
C GLU A 64 11.93 -0.43 -0.78
N PRO A 65 10.60 -0.41 -1.06
CA PRO A 65 9.69 -1.51 -0.76
C PRO A 65 10.06 -2.85 -1.40
N PHE A 66 10.49 -2.85 -2.67
CA PHE A 66 10.85 -4.08 -3.38
C PHE A 66 12.18 -4.68 -2.89
N THR A 67 12.96 -3.92 -2.13
CA THR A 67 14.17 -4.39 -1.44
C THR A 67 13.83 -4.90 -0.03
N LEU A 68 12.99 -4.17 0.70
CA LEU A 68 12.65 -4.48 2.09
C LEU A 68 11.77 -5.73 2.21
N ILE A 69 10.74 -5.84 1.38
CA ILE A 69 9.76 -6.94 1.47
C ILE A 69 10.42 -8.32 1.31
N PRO A 70 11.29 -8.57 0.32
CA PRO A 70 11.99 -9.86 0.22
C PRO A 70 12.82 -10.20 1.46
N ALA A 71 13.45 -9.21 2.10
CA ALA A 71 14.22 -9.44 3.32
C ALA A 71 13.32 -9.88 4.48
N MET A 72 12.17 -9.22 4.68
CA MET A 72 11.19 -9.62 5.69
C MET A 72 10.53 -10.97 5.36
N ALA A 73 10.25 -11.23 4.08
CA ALA A 73 9.68 -12.49 3.63
C ALA A 73 10.59 -13.69 3.88
N ALA A 74 11.92 -13.49 3.86
CA ALA A 74 12.90 -14.53 4.13
C ALA A 74 12.94 -14.98 5.61
N VAL A 75 12.38 -14.19 6.53
CA VAL A 75 12.35 -14.48 7.98
C VAL A 75 10.95 -14.76 8.53
N THR A 76 9.94 -14.84 7.65
CA THR A 76 8.52 -15.07 7.96
C THR A 76 7.96 -16.16 7.04
N GLU A 77 6.90 -16.84 7.49
CA GLU A 77 6.30 -17.96 6.73
C GLU A 77 4.92 -17.64 6.16
N LYS A 78 4.10 -16.87 6.89
CA LYS A 78 2.69 -16.62 6.57
C LYS A 78 2.36 -15.14 6.39
N LEU A 79 3.16 -14.26 6.99
CA LEU A 79 2.93 -12.82 6.97
C LEU A 79 2.88 -12.31 5.54
N ARG A 80 1.80 -11.63 5.20
CA ARG A 80 1.61 -10.94 3.92
C ARG A 80 2.31 -9.57 3.97
N PHE A 81 2.66 -9.02 2.83
CA PHE A 81 3.28 -7.71 2.69
C PHE A 81 2.45 -6.86 1.74
N THR A 82 2.11 -5.66 2.16
CA THR A 82 1.28 -4.76 1.36
C THR A 82 1.95 -3.40 1.29
N THR A 83 2.19 -2.89 0.08
CA THR A 83 2.70 -1.52 -0.06
C THR A 83 1.58 -0.49 0.17
N PHE A 84 1.91 0.65 0.82
CA PHE A 84 0.93 1.68 1.18
C PHE A 84 1.48 3.10 1.00
N VAL A 85 1.54 3.63 -0.18
CA VAL A 85 1.38 2.99 -1.47
C VAL A 85 2.59 3.31 -2.34
N VAL A 86 2.96 2.42 -3.25
CA VAL A 86 4.01 2.74 -4.23
C VAL A 86 3.52 3.80 -5.20
N LYS A 87 4.32 4.84 -5.39
CA LYS A 87 4.10 5.92 -6.36
C LYS A 87 4.35 5.37 -7.77
N LEU A 88 3.33 4.71 -8.35
CA LEU A 88 3.52 3.91 -9.56
C LEU A 88 3.94 4.73 -10.78
N PRO A 89 3.30 5.88 -11.11
CA PRO A 89 3.54 6.56 -12.40
C PRO A 89 4.94 7.16 -12.58
N ILE A 90 5.73 7.31 -11.51
CA ILE A 90 7.11 7.82 -11.60
C ILE A 90 8.13 6.73 -11.97
N ARG A 91 7.66 5.49 -12.18
CA ARG A 91 8.47 4.31 -12.49
C ARG A 91 8.28 3.84 -13.91
N HIS A 92 9.24 3.07 -14.44
CA HIS A 92 9.06 2.42 -15.74
C HIS A 92 8.23 1.12 -15.57
N PRO A 93 7.14 0.91 -16.36
CA PRO A 93 6.20 -0.21 -16.16
C PRO A 93 6.85 -1.60 -16.20
N VAL A 94 7.79 -1.85 -17.11
CA VAL A 94 8.45 -3.15 -17.23
C VAL A 94 9.38 -3.40 -16.04
N LEU A 95 10.10 -2.37 -15.56
CA LEU A 95 10.99 -2.51 -14.40
C LEU A 95 10.19 -2.78 -13.13
N VAL A 96 9.12 -2.02 -12.90
CA VAL A 96 8.29 -2.22 -11.70
C VAL A 96 7.51 -3.54 -11.77
N ALA A 97 7.07 -3.98 -12.96
CA ALA A 97 6.49 -5.32 -13.13
C ALA A 97 7.49 -6.42 -12.74
N LYS A 98 8.76 -6.26 -13.18
CA LYS A 98 9.82 -7.19 -12.80
C LYS A 98 10.10 -7.22 -11.30
N GLN A 99 10.12 -6.07 -10.65
CA GLN A 99 10.26 -5.96 -9.19
C GLN A 99 9.08 -6.64 -8.48
N ALA A 100 7.84 -6.29 -8.84
CA ALA A 100 6.64 -6.84 -8.23
C ALA A 100 6.52 -8.37 -8.40
N THR A 101 6.80 -8.90 -9.59
CA THR A 101 6.79 -10.36 -9.84
C THR A 101 7.89 -11.07 -9.05
N SER A 102 9.07 -10.46 -8.93
CA SER A 102 10.17 -11.03 -8.13
C SER A 102 9.80 -11.08 -6.64
N VAL A 103 9.22 -10.01 -6.10
CA VAL A 103 8.73 -9.98 -4.71
C VAL A 103 7.65 -11.04 -4.49
N ALA A 104 6.67 -11.14 -5.40
CA ALA A 104 5.60 -12.13 -5.29
C ALA A 104 6.15 -13.56 -5.27
N VAL A 105 7.10 -13.88 -6.14
CA VAL A 105 7.75 -15.21 -6.18
C VAL A 105 8.56 -15.46 -4.92
N MET A 106 9.42 -14.52 -4.50
CA MET A 106 10.28 -14.66 -3.31
C MET A 106 9.48 -14.72 -2.01
N SER A 107 8.32 -14.09 -1.94
CA SER A 107 7.43 -14.16 -0.79
C SER A 107 6.43 -15.32 -0.86
N ASN A 108 6.48 -16.18 -1.86
CA ASN A 108 5.50 -17.25 -2.09
C ASN A 108 4.05 -16.71 -2.17
N ASN A 109 3.83 -15.72 -3.05
CA ASN A 109 2.55 -15.03 -3.30
C ASN A 109 1.97 -14.25 -2.09
N ARG A 110 2.79 -13.95 -1.07
CA ARG A 110 2.39 -13.15 0.10
C ARG A 110 2.49 -11.64 -0.12
N PHE A 111 2.42 -11.18 -1.36
CA PHE A 111 2.54 -9.78 -1.74
C PHE A 111 1.23 -9.23 -2.28
N ALA A 112 0.81 -8.07 -1.76
CA ALA A 112 -0.26 -7.24 -2.32
C ALA A 112 0.32 -5.87 -2.71
N PHE A 113 0.03 -5.44 -3.92
CA PHE A 113 0.64 -4.26 -4.50
C PHE A 113 -0.29 -3.05 -4.38
N GLY A 114 -0.15 -2.32 -3.28
CA GLY A 114 -0.80 -1.03 -3.06
C GLY A 114 -0.10 0.07 -3.85
N ILE A 115 -0.84 0.78 -4.70
CA ILE A 115 -0.32 1.75 -5.66
C ILE A 115 -1.11 3.05 -5.65
N GLY A 116 -0.45 4.15 -5.96
CA GLY A 116 -1.04 5.48 -6.03
C GLY A 116 -0.31 6.39 -7.01
N THR A 117 -0.87 7.59 -7.23
CA THR A 117 -0.31 8.56 -8.20
C THR A 117 0.72 9.52 -7.61
N SER A 118 1.01 9.50 -6.34
CA SER A 118 1.68 10.56 -5.56
C SER A 118 0.91 11.89 -5.53
N PRO A 119 0.87 12.58 -4.39
CA PRO A 119 0.37 13.96 -4.30
C PRO A 119 1.39 15.01 -4.75
N TRP A 120 2.66 14.64 -4.96
CA TRP A 120 3.77 15.57 -5.14
C TRP A 120 4.27 15.65 -6.57
N PRO A 121 4.19 16.84 -7.21
CA PRO A 121 4.80 17.10 -8.52
C PRO A 121 6.31 16.88 -8.53
N GLU A 122 7.01 17.19 -7.43
CA GLU A 122 8.44 17.04 -7.32
C GLU A 122 8.93 15.59 -7.50
N ASP A 123 8.13 14.60 -7.13
CA ASP A 123 8.46 13.19 -7.39
C ASP A 123 8.58 12.92 -8.90
N TYR A 124 7.75 13.59 -9.69
CA TYR A 124 7.73 13.46 -11.16
C TYR A 124 8.89 14.20 -11.80
N ASP A 125 9.16 15.43 -11.34
CA ASP A 125 10.27 16.24 -11.85
C ASP A 125 11.62 15.56 -11.58
N ILE A 126 11.82 15.04 -10.35
CA ILE A 126 13.05 14.34 -9.96
C ILE A 126 13.24 13.04 -10.78
N CYS A 127 12.16 12.37 -11.15
CA CYS A 127 12.21 11.14 -11.96
C CYS A 127 12.15 11.39 -13.48
N ASP A 128 12.15 12.65 -13.93
CA ASP A 128 12.02 13.02 -15.35
C ASP A 128 10.76 12.40 -16.01
N VAL A 129 9.64 12.45 -15.27
CA VAL A 129 8.33 11.93 -15.72
C VAL A 129 7.31 13.07 -15.75
N PRO A 130 6.53 13.26 -16.83
CA PRO A 130 5.50 14.29 -16.87
C PRO A 130 4.44 14.12 -15.78
N TRP A 131 4.14 15.20 -15.06
CA TRP A 131 3.04 15.26 -14.08
C TRP A 131 1.67 15.08 -14.73
N GLU A 132 1.51 15.61 -15.94
CA GLU A 132 0.29 15.55 -16.69
C GLU A 132 -0.04 14.10 -17.08
N ARG A 133 -1.32 13.80 -17.12
CA ARG A 133 -1.84 12.48 -17.50
C ARG A 133 -1.35 11.33 -16.61
N ARG A 134 -0.83 11.62 -15.38
CA ARG A 134 -0.32 10.59 -14.44
C ARG A 134 -1.35 9.50 -14.11
N GLY A 135 -2.64 9.86 -14.08
CA GLY A 135 -3.73 8.87 -13.90
C GLY A 135 -3.82 7.89 -15.07
N LYS A 136 -3.80 8.40 -16.32
CA LYS A 136 -3.79 7.56 -17.52
C LYS A 136 -2.54 6.69 -17.59
N ARG A 137 -1.37 7.27 -17.25
CA ARG A 137 -0.11 6.54 -17.14
C ARG A 137 -0.23 5.36 -16.16
N MET A 138 -0.83 5.61 -14.99
CA MET A 138 -1.07 4.56 -13.99
C MET A 138 -1.99 3.45 -14.53
N ASP A 139 -3.06 3.83 -15.26
CA ASP A 139 -4.00 2.87 -15.82
C ASP A 139 -3.32 1.92 -16.82
N GLU A 140 -2.49 2.45 -17.72
CA GLU A 140 -1.71 1.64 -18.65
C GLU A 140 -0.64 0.79 -17.96
N MET A 141 0.01 1.34 -16.92
CA MET A 141 0.99 0.57 -16.14
C MET A 141 0.34 -0.61 -15.40
N MET A 142 -0.88 -0.46 -14.88
CA MET A 142 -1.62 -1.57 -14.26
C MET A 142 -1.89 -2.70 -15.26
N ASP A 143 -2.32 -2.34 -16.47
CA ASP A 143 -2.57 -3.31 -17.55
C ASP A 143 -1.25 -4.05 -17.94
N ILE A 144 -0.16 -3.31 -18.07
CA ILE A 144 1.18 -3.87 -18.39
C ILE A 144 1.67 -4.80 -17.27
N ILE A 145 1.54 -4.39 -16.00
CA ILE A 145 1.96 -5.20 -14.86
C ILE A 145 1.17 -6.52 -14.81
N ARG A 146 -0.15 -6.45 -14.98
CA ARG A 146 -1.01 -7.65 -15.03
C ARG A 146 -0.61 -8.58 -16.19
N GLY A 147 -0.44 -8.02 -17.38
CA GLY A 147 -0.04 -8.80 -18.56
C GLY A 147 1.31 -9.49 -18.39
N LEU A 148 2.33 -8.76 -17.93
CA LEU A 148 3.67 -9.33 -17.71
C LEU A 148 3.74 -10.33 -16.57
N ALA A 149 2.91 -10.16 -15.53
CA ALA A 149 2.85 -11.06 -14.39
C ALA A 149 2.25 -12.44 -14.72
N THR A 150 1.59 -12.60 -15.87
CA THR A 150 1.10 -13.91 -16.33
C THR A 150 2.22 -14.91 -16.68
N GLY A 151 3.42 -14.39 -16.99
CA GLY A 151 4.52 -15.19 -17.49
C GLY A 151 4.34 -15.69 -18.93
N GLU A 152 3.32 -15.22 -19.65
CA GLU A 152 3.10 -15.49 -21.07
C GLU A 152 3.64 -14.35 -21.95
N PHE A 153 3.70 -14.56 -23.28
CA PHE A 153 4.02 -13.46 -24.19
C PHE A 153 2.92 -12.41 -24.15
N PHE A 154 3.33 -11.18 -23.91
CA PHE A 154 2.44 -10.02 -23.76
C PHE A 154 2.97 -8.84 -24.57
N GLU A 155 2.07 -8.18 -25.27
CA GLU A 155 2.32 -6.93 -25.99
C GLU A 155 1.31 -5.86 -25.51
N TYR A 156 1.67 -4.61 -25.64
CA TYR A 156 0.80 -3.49 -25.26
C TYR A 156 0.95 -2.33 -26.21
N ASP A 157 -0.16 -1.83 -26.72
CA ASP A 157 -0.23 -0.65 -27.60
C ASP A 157 -1.16 0.39 -26.96
N GLY A 158 -0.59 1.20 -26.07
CA GLY A 158 -1.28 2.25 -25.33
C GLY A 158 -0.98 3.64 -25.90
N GLU A 159 -1.61 4.64 -25.30
CA GLU A 159 -1.39 6.06 -25.65
C GLU A 159 -0.07 6.61 -25.10
N ILE A 160 0.44 6.03 -23.99
CA ILE A 160 1.64 6.47 -23.29
C ILE A 160 2.75 5.43 -23.44
N PHE A 161 2.41 4.16 -23.32
CA PHE A 161 3.37 3.08 -23.42
C PHE A 161 3.09 2.17 -24.61
N GLN A 162 4.17 1.78 -25.28
CA GLN A 162 4.15 0.76 -26.31
C GLN A 162 5.18 -0.30 -25.94
N LEU A 163 4.75 -1.56 -25.90
CA LEU A 163 5.59 -2.68 -25.54
C LEU A 163 5.46 -3.76 -26.64
N GLN A 164 6.57 -4.06 -27.27
CA GLN A 164 6.62 -5.21 -28.17
C GLN A 164 6.35 -6.51 -27.40
N SER A 165 5.97 -7.57 -28.11
CA SER A 165 5.71 -8.88 -27.51
C SER A 165 6.92 -9.41 -26.74
N VAL A 166 6.82 -9.50 -25.42
CA VAL A 166 7.86 -9.96 -24.50
C VAL A 166 7.28 -10.90 -23.45
N LYS A 167 8.13 -11.72 -22.88
CA LYS A 167 7.77 -12.64 -21.80
C LYS A 167 8.62 -12.36 -20.56
N MET A 168 8.00 -12.33 -19.39
CA MET A 168 8.67 -12.11 -18.10
C MET A 168 8.78 -13.42 -17.31
N SER A 169 9.96 -13.69 -16.75
CA SER A 169 10.23 -14.85 -15.91
C SER A 169 11.19 -14.46 -14.77
N PRO A 170 10.99 -14.99 -13.52
CA PRO A 170 9.88 -15.84 -13.12
C PRO A 170 8.55 -15.07 -13.05
N ALA A 171 7.44 -15.77 -13.14
CA ALA A 171 6.10 -15.27 -12.88
C ALA A 171 5.57 -15.87 -11.57
N PRO A 172 4.75 -15.14 -10.80
CA PRO A 172 4.08 -15.67 -9.62
C PRO A 172 3.06 -16.74 -10.02
N THR A 173 2.75 -17.66 -9.10
CA THR A 173 1.75 -18.72 -9.34
C THR A 173 0.32 -18.26 -9.11
N GLU A 174 0.14 -17.10 -8.47
CA GLU A 174 -1.15 -16.45 -8.24
C GLU A 174 -1.08 -15.00 -8.73
N PRO A 175 -2.20 -14.41 -9.16
CA PRO A 175 -2.24 -13.00 -9.51
C PRO A 175 -1.81 -12.11 -8.34
N ILE A 176 -1.02 -11.07 -8.61
CA ILE A 176 -0.67 -10.06 -7.62
C ILE A 176 -1.88 -9.14 -7.43
N PRO A 177 -2.51 -9.06 -6.24
CA PRO A 177 -3.60 -8.12 -6.01
C PRO A 177 -3.10 -6.68 -6.14
N LEU A 178 -3.78 -5.87 -6.98
CA LEU A 178 -3.52 -4.43 -7.13
C LEU A 178 -4.53 -3.66 -6.28
N LEU A 179 -4.05 -2.87 -5.32
CA LEU A 179 -4.87 -2.07 -4.41
C LEU A 179 -4.62 -0.58 -4.69
N ILE A 180 -5.70 0.21 -4.82
CA ILE A 180 -5.59 1.64 -5.15
C ILE A 180 -5.70 2.49 -3.89
N GLY A 181 -4.68 3.30 -3.63
CA GLY A 181 -4.73 4.33 -2.58
C GLY A 181 -5.32 5.64 -3.07
N GLY A 182 -6.02 6.33 -2.17
CA GLY A 182 -6.56 7.67 -2.36
C GLY A 182 -8.08 7.79 -2.21
N HIS A 183 -8.53 8.97 -1.78
CA HIS A 183 -9.93 9.25 -1.41
C HIS A 183 -10.72 9.97 -2.51
N GLY A 184 -10.03 10.55 -3.49
CA GLY A 184 -10.67 11.33 -4.54
C GLY A 184 -11.42 10.45 -5.56
N GLU A 185 -12.44 11.03 -6.19
CA GLU A 185 -13.33 10.37 -7.17
C GLU A 185 -12.58 9.54 -8.25
N ARG A 186 -11.45 10.08 -8.76
CA ARG A 186 -10.64 9.38 -9.77
C ARG A 186 -9.96 8.13 -9.23
N ALA A 187 -9.57 8.13 -7.95
CA ALA A 187 -8.98 6.97 -7.29
C ALA A 187 -10.05 5.90 -7.02
N LEU A 188 -11.21 6.30 -6.49
CA LEU A 188 -12.34 5.41 -6.25
C LEU A 188 -12.83 4.75 -7.55
N LYS A 189 -12.97 5.53 -8.62
CA LYS A 189 -13.37 5.00 -9.93
C LYS A 189 -12.35 3.98 -10.46
N ARG A 190 -11.05 4.28 -10.38
CA ARG A 190 -9.99 3.35 -10.78
C ARG A 190 -10.02 2.06 -9.96
N ALA A 191 -10.21 2.19 -8.63
CA ALA A 191 -10.35 1.04 -7.75
C ALA A 191 -11.52 0.17 -8.17
N ALA A 192 -12.69 0.76 -8.40
CA ALA A 192 -13.90 0.06 -8.80
C ALA A 192 -13.77 -0.66 -10.15
N GLU A 193 -13.16 0.00 -11.15
CA GLU A 193 -13.11 -0.51 -12.52
C GLU A 193 -11.97 -1.50 -12.76
N LYS A 194 -10.81 -1.28 -12.15
CA LYS A 194 -9.54 -1.90 -12.55
C LYS A 194 -8.79 -2.64 -11.43
N ALA A 195 -9.16 -2.48 -10.17
CA ALA A 195 -8.35 -3.02 -9.07
C ALA A 195 -8.99 -4.21 -8.36
N ASP A 196 -8.20 -4.84 -7.50
CA ASP A 196 -8.62 -5.93 -6.62
C ASP A 196 -8.91 -5.42 -5.21
N GLY A 197 -8.71 -4.12 -4.96
CA GLY A 197 -9.02 -3.49 -3.68
C GLY A 197 -8.74 -1.98 -3.66
N TRP A 198 -9.12 -1.40 -2.52
CA TRP A 198 -8.96 0.02 -2.24
C TRP A 198 -8.34 0.24 -0.85
N MET A 199 -7.57 1.32 -0.71
CA MET A 199 -6.85 1.65 0.51
C MET A 199 -7.17 3.08 0.95
N HIS A 200 -7.64 3.23 2.20
CA HIS A 200 -7.96 4.49 2.84
C HIS A 200 -6.87 4.90 3.83
N GLY A 201 -6.32 6.09 3.65
CA GLY A 201 -5.17 6.60 4.41
C GLY A 201 -5.49 7.22 5.77
N GLY A 202 -6.70 6.99 6.31
CA GLY A 202 -7.18 7.65 7.52
C GLY A 202 -7.97 8.93 7.19
N GLY A 203 -8.64 9.46 8.20
CA GLY A 203 -9.52 10.62 8.11
C GLY A 203 -10.73 10.50 9.04
N PRO A 204 -11.67 11.47 9.02
CA PRO A 204 -12.89 11.40 9.79
C PRO A 204 -13.76 10.20 9.39
N PRO A 205 -14.51 9.58 10.33
CA PRO A 205 -15.39 8.44 10.03
C PRO A 205 -16.39 8.73 8.90
N GLU A 206 -16.91 9.95 8.83
CA GLU A 206 -17.89 10.37 7.82
C GLU A 206 -17.28 10.39 6.41
N GLU A 207 -15.98 10.70 6.28
CA GLU A 207 -15.26 10.61 5.00
C GLU A 207 -15.12 9.15 4.55
N LEU A 208 -14.76 8.26 5.46
CA LEU A 208 -14.67 6.83 5.18
C LEU A 208 -16.02 6.28 4.69
N GLU A 209 -17.11 6.54 5.40
CA GLU A 209 -18.45 6.09 5.02
C GLU A 209 -18.89 6.65 3.66
N ALA A 210 -18.60 7.93 3.39
CA ALA A 210 -18.87 8.54 2.09
C ALA A 210 -18.06 7.87 0.97
N CYS A 211 -16.79 7.57 1.20
CA CYS A 211 -15.94 6.85 0.25
C CYS A 211 -16.46 5.43 0.00
N LEU A 212 -16.85 4.69 1.04
CA LEU A 212 -17.39 3.33 0.92
C LEU A 212 -18.68 3.32 0.10
N THR A 213 -19.61 4.22 0.40
CA THR A 213 -20.86 4.38 -0.34
C THR A 213 -20.60 4.68 -1.82
N ARG A 214 -19.69 5.62 -2.08
CA ARG A 214 -19.33 6.00 -3.45
C ARG A 214 -18.63 4.86 -4.20
N LEU A 215 -17.71 4.17 -3.54
CA LEU A 215 -17.00 3.01 -4.11
C LEU A 215 -17.97 1.88 -4.49
N GLN A 216 -18.93 1.59 -3.62
CA GLN A 216 -19.96 0.59 -3.89
C GLN A 216 -20.77 0.95 -5.14
N GLN A 217 -21.25 2.19 -5.25
CA GLN A 217 -21.98 2.66 -6.43
C GLN A 217 -21.13 2.55 -7.71
N LEU A 218 -19.85 2.95 -7.65
CA LEU A 218 -18.95 2.86 -8.79
C LEU A 218 -18.68 1.40 -9.21
N ARG A 219 -18.62 0.47 -8.26
CA ARG A 219 -18.48 -0.95 -8.55
C ARG A 219 -19.74 -1.54 -9.18
N GLU A 220 -20.92 -1.11 -8.74
CA GLU A 220 -22.20 -1.49 -9.38
C GLU A 220 -22.27 -0.95 -10.81
N ASP A 221 -21.96 0.32 -11.02
CA ASP A 221 -21.95 0.96 -12.34
C ASP A 221 -20.95 0.29 -13.31
N ALA A 222 -19.81 -0.18 -12.78
CA ALA A 222 -18.78 -0.89 -13.54
C ALA A 222 -19.05 -2.41 -13.72
N GLY A 223 -20.09 -2.96 -13.08
CA GLY A 223 -20.38 -4.40 -13.12
C GLY A 223 -19.32 -5.25 -12.43
N THR A 224 -18.68 -4.74 -11.39
CA THR A 224 -17.62 -5.41 -10.62
C THR A 224 -18.01 -5.68 -9.16
N ALA A 225 -19.25 -5.38 -8.76
CA ALA A 225 -19.72 -5.49 -7.39
C ALA A 225 -19.57 -6.90 -6.81
N ASP A 226 -19.78 -7.94 -7.62
CA ASP A 226 -19.71 -9.35 -7.21
C ASP A 226 -18.27 -9.93 -7.21
N ARG A 227 -17.28 -9.16 -7.67
CA ARG A 227 -15.87 -9.63 -7.66
C ARG A 227 -15.30 -9.56 -6.26
N PRO A 228 -14.42 -10.49 -5.85
CA PRO A 228 -13.63 -10.33 -4.62
C PRO A 228 -12.93 -8.98 -4.61
N PHE A 229 -12.97 -8.30 -3.47
CA PHE A 229 -12.40 -6.97 -3.36
C PHE A 229 -11.93 -6.69 -1.93
N GLU A 230 -10.70 -6.22 -1.77
CA GLU A 230 -10.14 -5.90 -0.47
C GLU A 230 -10.33 -4.42 -0.15
N ILE A 231 -10.70 -4.11 1.09
CA ILE A 231 -10.83 -2.75 1.60
C ILE A 231 -9.94 -2.62 2.83
N HIS A 232 -8.84 -1.86 2.67
CA HIS A 232 -7.85 -1.62 3.71
C HIS A 232 -8.03 -0.21 4.27
N VAL A 233 -8.15 -0.05 5.59
CA VAL A 233 -8.40 1.26 6.19
C VAL A 233 -7.52 1.52 7.41
N ILE A 234 -7.13 2.79 7.59
CA ILE A 234 -6.67 3.33 8.86
C ILE A 234 -7.88 3.94 9.55
N SER A 235 -8.27 3.43 10.72
CA SER A 235 -9.37 3.95 11.52
C SER A 235 -9.12 3.73 13.00
N PHE A 236 -9.47 4.71 13.83
CA PHE A 236 -9.42 4.57 15.30
C PHE A 236 -10.40 3.54 15.84
N ASP A 237 -11.45 3.20 15.11
CA ASP A 237 -12.36 2.11 15.47
C ASP A 237 -11.65 0.77 15.56
N ALA A 238 -10.58 0.56 14.79
CA ALA A 238 -9.79 -0.66 14.83
C ALA A 238 -9.12 -0.94 16.21
N TRP A 239 -9.08 0.06 17.11
CA TRP A 239 -8.42 -0.05 18.42
C TRP A 239 -9.28 -0.67 19.53
N SER A 240 -10.47 -1.12 19.19
CA SER A 240 -11.33 -1.86 20.11
C SER A 240 -12.07 -2.99 19.39
N VAL A 241 -12.44 -4.02 20.15
CA VAL A 241 -13.20 -5.16 19.61
C VAL A 241 -14.52 -4.71 18.99
N ASP A 242 -15.27 -3.85 19.69
CA ASP A 242 -16.56 -3.36 19.18
C ASP A 242 -16.40 -2.46 17.95
N GLY A 243 -15.36 -1.62 17.92
CA GLY A 243 -15.05 -0.81 16.75
C GLY A 243 -14.59 -1.65 15.55
N ALA A 244 -13.78 -2.68 15.80
CA ALA A 244 -13.36 -3.62 14.76
C ALA A 244 -14.56 -4.35 14.14
N ARG A 245 -15.54 -4.77 14.94
CA ARG A 245 -16.78 -5.36 14.44
C ARG A 245 -17.60 -4.37 13.61
N ARG A 246 -17.69 -3.10 14.03
CA ARG A 246 -18.36 -2.07 13.21
C ARG A 246 -17.67 -1.88 11.85
N LEU A 247 -16.33 -1.89 11.81
CA LEU A 247 -15.59 -1.83 10.54
C LEU A 247 -15.88 -3.05 9.66
N GLU A 248 -15.95 -4.24 10.25
CA GLU A 248 -16.30 -5.46 9.53
C GLU A 248 -17.73 -5.41 8.96
N ASP A 249 -18.69 -4.89 9.73
CA ASP A 249 -20.08 -4.67 9.30
C ASP A 249 -20.18 -3.67 8.13
N LEU A 250 -19.24 -2.72 8.03
CA LEU A 250 -19.10 -1.79 6.89
C LEU A 250 -18.43 -2.44 5.66
N GLY A 251 -18.05 -3.72 5.73
CA GLY A 251 -17.42 -4.46 4.64
C GLY A 251 -15.90 -4.26 4.54
N ILE A 252 -15.28 -3.70 5.56
CA ILE A 252 -13.82 -3.55 5.61
C ILE A 252 -13.18 -4.92 5.83
N THR A 253 -12.18 -5.25 4.99
CA THR A 253 -11.48 -6.54 5.05
C THR A 253 -10.22 -6.49 5.89
N ASP A 254 -9.56 -5.33 5.92
CA ASP A 254 -8.28 -5.13 6.58
C ASP A 254 -8.23 -3.79 7.33
N ALA A 255 -7.95 -3.84 8.63
CA ALA A 255 -7.65 -2.67 9.43
C ALA A 255 -6.13 -2.49 9.56
N ILE A 256 -5.65 -1.30 9.20
CA ILE A 256 -4.24 -0.93 9.32
C ILE A 256 -4.03 -0.23 10.66
N VAL A 257 -3.15 -0.75 11.49
CA VAL A 257 -2.81 -0.18 12.79
C VAL A 257 -1.31 0.09 12.90
N GLY A 258 -0.97 1.16 13.59
CA GLY A 258 0.41 1.54 13.91
C GLY A 258 0.40 2.22 15.29
N PHE A 259 1.45 2.03 16.09
CA PHE A 259 1.47 2.41 17.51
C PHE A 259 2.26 3.70 17.79
N ARG A 260 2.54 4.44 16.74
CA ARG A 260 3.31 5.68 16.79
C ARG A 260 2.69 6.73 15.84
N ASP A 261 2.76 7.98 16.21
CA ASP A 261 2.49 9.06 15.26
C ASP A 261 3.64 9.14 14.24
N ALA A 262 3.34 8.74 13.00
CA ALA A 262 4.30 8.73 11.91
C ALA A 262 4.65 10.14 11.38
N TYR A 263 3.83 11.15 11.70
CA TYR A 263 3.99 12.52 11.22
C TYR A 263 4.82 13.42 12.15
N GLN A 264 5.39 12.85 13.22
CA GLN A 264 6.28 13.60 14.11
C GLN A 264 7.59 13.98 13.42
N ILE A 265 7.99 15.25 13.54
CA ILE A 265 9.25 15.77 13.00
C ILE A 265 10.47 15.11 13.67
N PRO A 266 10.54 14.92 15.00
CA PRO A 266 11.67 14.24 15.63
C PRO A 266 11.90 12.83 15.08
N GLN A 267 13.16 12.40 15.08
CA GLN A 267 13.52 11.02 14.75
C GLN A 267 12.85 10.04 15.71
N ASP A 268 12.48 8.87 15.19
CA ASP A 268 11.98 7.78 16.02
C ASP A 268 13.12 7.25 16.91
N THR A 269 12.94 7.35 18.21
CA THR A 269 13.89 6.86 19.22
C THR A 269 13.31 5.74 20.08
N GLN A 270 12.11 5.25 19.72
CA GLN A 270 11.47 4.17 20.46
C GLN A 270 12.28 2.88 20.33
N PRO A 271 12.65 2.23 21.45
CA PRO A 271 13.38 0.97 21.41
C PRO A 271 12.57 -0.14 20.72
N LEU A 272 13.26 -1.05 20.04
CA LEU A 272 12.65 -2.21 19.40
C LEU A 272 11.70 -2.99 20.32
N GLN A 273 12.10 -3.21 21.58
CA GLN A 273 11.29 -3.98 22.52
C GLN A 273 9.95 -3.30 22.82
N GLU A 274 9.92 -1.99 22.96
CA GLU A 274 8.66 -1.26 23.18
C GLU A 274 7.70 -1.39 22.00
N LYS A 275 8.23 -1.43 20.78
CA LYS A 275 7.42 -1.67 19.58
C LYS A 275 6.85 -3.09 19.57
N ILE A 276 7.66 -4.09 19.93
CA ILE A 276 7.22 -5.48 20.04
C ILE A 276 6.18 -5.64 21.16
N ASP A 277 6.36 -4.98 22.28
CA ASP A 277 5.40 -5.01 23.38
C ASP A 277 4.04 -4.41 22.97
N ALA A 278 4.05 -3.30 22.22
CA ALA A 278 2.83 -2.70 21.69
C ALA A 278 2.11 -3.60 20.67
N ILE A 279 2.86 -4.28 19.80
CA ILE A 279 2.32 -5.28 18.85
C ILE A 279 1.59 -6.39 19.60
N ASN A 280 2.25 -6.98 20.61
CA ASN A 280 1.68 -8.07 21.40
C ASN A 280 0.48 -7.61 22.23
N GLN A 281 0.56 -6.45 22.87
CA GLN A 281 -0.55 -5.88 23.66
C GLN A 281 -1.81 -5.69 22.81
N PHE A 282 -1.68 -5.12 21.61
CA PHE A 282 -2.81 -4.96 20.73
C PHE A 282 -3.39 -6.31 20.23
N ALA A 283 -2.52 -7.27 19.95
CA ALA A 283 -2.96 -8.61 19.56
C ALA A 283 -3.77 -9.29 20.70
N ASP A 284 -3.33 -9.17 21.94
CA ASP A 284 -4.03 -9.70 23.11
C ASP A 284 -5.36 -8.98 23.37
N ASP A 285 -5.38 -7.64 23.22
CA ASP A 285 -6.55 -6.82 23.54
C ASP A 285 -7.62 -6.84 22.47
N VAL A 286 -7.25 -7.01 21.20
CA VAL A 286 -8.17 -6.89 20.07
C VAL A 286 -8.19 -8.14 19.20
N ILE A 287 -7.05 -8.52 18.60
CA ILE A 287 -7.01 -9.58 17.56
C ILE A 287 -7.50 -10.92 18.13
N SER A 288 -7.03 -11.31 19.32
CA SER A 288 -7.38 -12.59 19.95
C SER A 288 -8.83 -12.68 20.42
N ARG A 289 -9.56 -11.55 20.43
CA ARG A 289 -10.95 -11.47 20.94
C ARG A 289 -12.01 -11.33 19.81
N LEU A 290 -11.58 -11.32 18.57
CA LEU A 290 -12.45 -11.28 17.39
C LEU A 290 -12.69 -12.66 16.80
#